data_347aeffb49bb63f241884d09426d54a8
#
_entry.id   347aeffb49bb63f241884d09426d54a8
#
_cell.length_a   1.000
_cell.length_b   1.000
_cell.length_c   1.000
_cell.angle_alpha   90.00
_cell.angle_beta   90.00
_cell.angle_gamma   90.00
#
_symmetry.space_group_name_H-M   'P 1'
#
loop_
_entity.id
_entity.type
_entity.pdbx_description
1 polymer ?
#
loop_
_entity_poly.entity_id
_entity_poly.type
_entity_poly.pdbx_seq_one_letter_code
_entity_poly.pdbx_strand_id
1 'polypeptide(L)'
;GLKQSMQQHPGLIIMGQDIAEYGGAFKITEGFVQEFGKERIRNTPICESAIVGAALGLSLEGYKAVMEMQFADFVTVGFNQIVNNLAKMHYRWGQHADVVVR
;
A
#
# COMPACT_ATOMS: atom_id res chain seq x y z
N GLY A 1 4.63 -15.30 -1.37
CA GLY A 1 4.73 -13.97 -1.94
C GLY A 1 4.74 -12.89 -0.85
N LEU A 2 3.58 -12.29 -0.50
CA LEU A 2 3.52 -11.09 0.35
C LEU A 2 4.23 -11.24 1.70
N LYS A 3 4.00 -12.34 2.42
CA LYS A 3 4.68 -12.64 3.69
C LYS A 3 6.20 -12.70 3.53
N GLN A 4 6.69 -13.37 2.49
CA GLN A 4 8.12 -13.44 2.20
C GLN A 4 8.72 -12.06 1.91
N SER A 5 7.99 -11.22 1.16
CA SER A 5 8.41 -9.84 0.92
C SER A 5 8.50 -9.04 2.21
N MET A 6 7.54 -9.21 3.14
CA MET A 6 7.57 -8.58 4.45
C MET A 6 8.78 -9.01 5.29
N GLN A 7 9.18 -10.27 5.19
CA GLN A 7 10.35 -10.81 5.89
C GLN A 7 11.67 -10.31 5.29
N GLN A 8 11.71 -10.19 3.95
CA GLN A 8 12.93 -9.77 3.24
C GLN A 8 13.16 -8.25 3.28
N HIS A 9 12.09 -7.47 3.41
CA HIS A 9 12.15 -6.01 3.37
C HIS A 9 11.60 -5.39 4.65
N PRO A 10 12.47 -5.05 5.63
CA PRO A 10 12.03 -4.43 6.89
C PRO A 10 11.27 -3.12 6.72
N GLY A 11 11.58 -2.35 5.66
CA GLY A 11 10.90 -1.10 5.31
C GLY A 11 9.64 -1.27 4.48
N LEU A 12 9.13 -2.51 4.28
CA LEU A 12 7.88 -2.70 3.55
C LEU A 12 6.69 -2.49 4.50
N ILE A 13 5.77 -1.62 4.07
CA ILE A 13 4.53 -1.28 4.77
C ILE A 13 3.36 -1.71 3.89
N ILE A 14 2.39 -2.40 4.48
CA ILE A 14 1.12 -2.72 3.83
C ILE A 14 0.04 -1.83 4.45
N MET A 15 -0.77 -1.18 3.62
CA MET A 15 -1.89 -0.38 4.06
C MET A 15 -3.14 -0.65 3.25
N GLY A 16 -4.28 -0.52 3.88
CA GLY A 16 -5.58 -0.75 3.26
C GLY A 16 -6.69 -0.89 4.28
N GLN A 17 -7.89 -1.16 3.79
CA GLN A 17 -9.08 -1.29 4.62
C GLN A 17 -9.14 -2.69 5.24
N ASP A 18 -9.33 -2.76 6.55
CA ASP A 18 -9.52 -4.00 7.32
C ASP A 18 -8.42 -5.07 7.14
N ILE A 19 -7.20 -4.65 6.79
CA ILE A 19 -6.09 -5.58 6.53
C ILE A 19 -5.33 -6.02 7.79
N ALA A 20 -5.45 -5.28 8.88
CA ALA A 20 -4.73 -5.59 10.13
C ALA A 20 -5.40 -6.73 10.93
N GLU A 21 -6.20 -6.41 11.93
CA GLU A 21 -6.80 -7.40 12.82
C GLU A 21 -7.78 -8.34 12.11
N TYR A 22 -8.54 -7.82 11.15
CA TYR A 22 -9.49 -8.63 10.37
C TYR A 22 -8.80 -9.52 9.32
N GLY A 23 -7.61 -9.14 8.85
CA GLY A 23 -6.81 -9.92 7.90
C GLY A 23 -7.20 -9.75 6.44
N GLY A 24 -7.94 -8.69 6.12
CA GLY A 24 -8.40 -8.40 4.75
C GLY A 24 -9.64 -9.17 4.32
N ALA A 25 -10.28 -8.70 3.25
CA ALA A 25 -11.50 -9.29 2.70
C ALA A 25 -11.33 -10.78 2.32
N PHE A 26 -10.16 -11.16 1.85
CA PHE A 26 -9.80 -12.51 1.43
C PHE A 26 -8.83 -13.21 2.38
N LYS A 27 -8.66 -12.70 3.59
CA LYS A 27 -7.81 -13.27 4.64
C LYS A 27 -6.33 -13.44 4.26
N ILE A 28 -5.84 -12.65 3.34
CA ILE A 28 -4.45 -12.75 2.85
C ILE A 28 -3.45 -12.19 3.87
N THR A 29 -3.86 -11.19 4.65
CA THR A 29 -3.04 -10.57 5.69
C THR A 29 -3.38 -11.06 7.10
N GLU A 30 -4.16 -12.15 7.22
CA GLU A 30 -4.49 -12.74 8.51
C GLU A 30 -3.22 -13.15 9.26
N GLY A 31 -3.10 -12.75 10.51
CA GLY A 31 -1.92 -13.00 11.34
C GLY A 31 -0.73 -12.06 11.09
N PHE A 32 -0.79 -11.19 10.08
CA PHE A 32 0.34 -10.32 9.75
C PHE A 32 0.59 -9.24 10.81
N VAL A 33 -0.46 -8.71 11.42
CA VAL A 33 -0.29 -7.70 12.47
C VAL A 33 0.40 -8.26 13.71
N GLN A 34 0.16 -9.53 14.03
CA GLN A 34 0.82 -10.22 15.15
C GLN A 34 2.32 -10.48 14.84
N GLU A 35 2.63 -10.77 13.58
CA GLU A 35 4.00 -11.10 13.17
C GLU A 35 4.85 -9.86 12.87
N PHE A 36 4.29 -8.84 12.21
CA PHE A 36 5.02 -7.69 11.69
C PHE A 36 4.71 -6.37 12.41
N GLY A 37 3.70 -6.35 13.26
CA GLY A 37 3.29 -5.18 14.02
C GLY A 37 2.40 -4.19 13.24
N LYS A 38 1.68 -3.35 14.01
CA LYS A 38 0.75 -2.34 13.47
C LYS A 38 1.44 -1.23 12.67
N GLU A 39 2.73 -1.00 12.93
CA GLU A 39 3.51 0.00 12.20
C GLU A 39 3.72 -0.40 10.74
N ARG A 40 3.71 -1.68 10.45
CA ARG A 40 3.91 -2.21 9.11
C ARG A 40 2.63 -2.73 8.44
N ILE A 41 1.60 -3.05 9.23
CA ILE A 41 0.29 -3.51 8.74
C ILE A 41 -0.75 -2.50 9.22
N ARG A 42 -1.14 -1.59 8.34
CA ARG A 42 -1.91 -0.40 8.71
C ARG A 42 -3.32 -0.45 8.14
N ASN A 43 -4.32 -0.48 9.02
CA ASN A 43 -5.69 -0.18 8.61
C ASN A 43 -5.82 1.29 8.21
N THR A 44 -6.61 1.53 7.19
CA THR A 44 -7.02 2.87 6.77
C THR A 44 -8.54 3.00 6.80
N PRO A 45 -9.07 4.22 6.90
CA PRO A 45 -10.46 4.47 6.53
C PRO A 45 -10.73 4.11 5.06
N ILE A 46 -11.99 4.13 4.64
CA ILE A 46 -12.37 4.00 3.23
C ILE A 46 -11.98 5.28 2.51
N CYS A 47 -10.82 5.27 1.85
CA CYS A 47 -10.25 6.47 1.23
C CYS A 47 -9.18 6.08 0.19
N GLU A 48 -9.55 5.35 -0.86
CA GLU A 48 -8.64 4.77 -1.85
C GLU A 48 -7.67 5.79 -2.44
N SER A 49 -8.15 6.99 -2.75
CA SER A 49 -7.31 8.07 -3.26
C SER A 49 -6.22 8.49 -2.28
N ALA A 50 -6.58 8.61 -1.00
CA ALA A 50 -5.62 8.96 0.05
C ALA A 50 -4.60 7.83 0.30
N ILE A 51 -5.02 6.57 0.19
CA ILE A 51 -4.13 5.40 0.34
C ILE A 51 -3.06 5.41 -0.76
N VAL A 52 -3.44 5.69 -2.02
CA VAL A 52 -2.48 5.82 -3.12
C VAL A 52 -1.49 6.96 -2.87
N GLY A 53 -1.99 8.12 -2.46
CA GLY A 53 -1.13 9.27 -2.14
C GLY A 53 -0.18 9.01 -0.98
N ALA A 54 -0.67 8.35 0.08
CA ALA A 54 0.15 7.99 1.24
C ALA A 54 1.24 6.96 0.86
N ALA A 55 0.90 5.98 0.02
CA ALA A 55 1.87 5.00 -0.46
C ALA A 55 2.98 5.66 -1.31
N LEU A 56 2.62 6.63 -2.15
CA LEU A 56 3.60 7.42 -2.87
C LEU A 56 4.51 8.20 -1.91
N GLY A 57 3.94 8.88 -0.90
CA GLY A 57 4.72 9.60 0.11
C GLY A 57 5.70 8.70 0.85
N LEU A 58 5.27 7.51 1.27
CA LEU A 58 6.14 6.51 1.89
C LEU A 58 7.29 6.09 0.96
N SER A 59 6.99 5.89 -0.32
CA SER A 59 8.01 5.53 -1.31
C SER A 59 9.06 6.63 -1.48
N LEU A 60 8.66 7.90 -1.46
CA LEU A 60 9.59 9.02 -1.55
C LEU A 60 10.51 9.12 -0.33
N GLU A 61 10.05 8.66 0.84
CA GLU A 61 10.83 8.56 2.07
C GLU A 61 11.66 7.27 2.16
N GLY A 62 11.73 6.48 1.08
CA GLY A 62 12.57 5.29 0.99
C GLY A 62 11.93 4.00 1.51
N TYR A 63 10.65 4.01 1.86
CA TYR A 63 9.90 2.81 2.20
C TYR A 63 9.36 2.12 0.95
N LYS A 64 9.12 0.82 1.04
CA LYS A 64 8.33 0.08 0.05
C LYS A 64 6.88 0.06 0.51
N ALA A 65 5.95 0.38 -0.37
CA ALA A 65 4.55 0.44 -0.02
C ALA A 65 3.72 -0.53 -0.87
N VAL A 66 2.94 -1.37 -0.19
CA VAL A 66 1.89 -2.18 -0.80
C VAL A 66 0.56 -1.62 -0.30
N MET A 67 -0.28 -1.16 -1.22
CA MET A 67 -1.63 -0.75 -0.88
C MET A 67 -2.63 -1.79 -1.38
N GLU A 68 -3.57 -2.13 -0.51
CA GLU A 68 -4.64 -3.06 -0.86
C GLU A 68 -5.90 -2.32 -1.27
N MET A 69 -6.34 -2.58 -2.50
CA MET A 69 -7.69 -2.29 -2.95
C MET A 69 -8.48 -3.59 -2.82
N GLN A 70 -9.48 -3.64 -1.93
CA GLN A 70 -10.19 -4.88 -1.63
C GLN A 70 -10.77 -5.57 -2.87
N PHE A 71 -11.21 -4.78 -3.84
CA PHE A 71 -11.71 -5.23 -5.14
C PHE A 71 -11.10 -4.39 -6.26
N ALA A 72 -10.88 -4.99 -7.41
CA ALA A 72 -10.20 -4.36 -8.55
C ALA A 72 -10.88 -3.07 -9.04
N ASP A 73 -12.21 -3.01 -8.99
CA ASP A 73 -12.99 -1.83 -9.41
C ASP A 73 -12.74 -0.62 -8.51
N PHE A 74 -12.31 -0.80 -7.27
CA PHE A 74 -12.01 0.32 -6.36
C PHE A 74 -10.78 1.12 -6.79
N VAL A 75 -9.95 0.58 -7.68
CA VAL A 75 -8.84 1.32 -8.28
C VAL A 75 -9.32 2.60 -8.98
N THR A 76 -10.56 2.61 -9.49
CA THR A 76 -11.15 3.76 -10.16
C THR A 76 -11.30 4.97 -9.23
N VAL A 77 -11.54 4.75 -7.94
CA VAL A 77 -11.62 5.82 -6.92
C VAL A 77 -10.25 6.46 -6.68
N GLY A 78 -9.17 5.69 -6.76
CA GLY A 78 -7.79 6.17 -6.64
C GLY A 78 -7.14 6.59 -7.96
N PHE A 79 -7.85 6.50 -9.08
CA PHE A 79 -7.27 6.61 -10.43
C PHE A 79 -6.59 7.95 -10.70
N ASN A 80 -7.15 9.04 -10.18
CA ASN A 80 -6.52 10.35 -10.28
C ASN A 80 -5.11 10.37 -9.67
N GLN A 81 -4.94 9.80 -8.48
CA GLN A 81 -3.64 9.72 -7.82
C GLN A 81 -2.65 8.83 -8.60
N ILE A 82 -3.14 7.74 -9.16
CA ILE A 82 -2.32 6.85 -9.99
C ILE A 82 -1.82 7.59 -11.22
N VAL A 83 -2.72 8.20 -11.98
CA VAL A 83 -2.38 8.83 -13.28
C VAL A 83 -1.62 10.14 -13.12
N ASN A 84 -2.03 11.00 -12.19
CA ASN A 84 -1.50 12.35 -12.10
C ASN A 84 -0.29 12.49 -11.17
N ASN A 85 -0.13 11.57 -10.22
CA ASN A 85 0.98 11.61 -9.28
C ASN A 85 1.90 10.40 -9.46
N LEU A 86 1.43 9.19 -9.17
CA LEU A 86 2.26 7.99 -9.15
C LEU A 86 2.95 7.72 -10.51
N ALA A 87 2.19 7.67 -11.59
CA ALA A 87 2.70 7.38 -12.93
C ALA A 87 3.62 8.47 -13.49
N LYS A 88 3.44 9.70 -13.04
CA LYS A 88 4.21 10.85 -13.54
C LYS A 88 5.40 11.23 -12.66
N MET A 89 5.58 10.57 -11.53
CA MET A 89 6.63 10.94 -10.57
C MET A 89 8.01 10.93 -11.19
N HIS A 90 8.36 9.86 -11.87
CA HIS A 90 9.67 9.76 -12.54
C HIS A 90 9.81 10.77 -13.68
N TYR A 91 8.78 10.89 -14.52
CA TYR A 91 8.80 11.81 -15.65
C TYR A 91 8.95 13.28 -15.24
N ARG A 92 8.23 13.71 -14.19
CA ARG A 92 8.22 15.11 -13.77
C ARG A 92 9.40 15.49 -12.85
N TRP A 93 9.80 14.57 -11.99
CA TRP A 93 10.68 14.88 -10.87
C TRP A 93 11.95 14.02 -10.83
N GLY A 94 12.09 13.05 -11.74
CA GLY A 94 13.19 12.11 -11.73
C GLY A 94 13.21 11.16 -10.52
N GLN A 95 12.12 11.09 -9.77
CA GLN A 95 12.02 10.28 -8.55
C GLN A 95 11.39 8.94 -8.82
N HIS A 96 11.90 7.91 -8.17
CA HIS A 96 11.30 6.58 -8.21
C HIS A 96 10.11 6.49 -7.27
N ALA A 97 9.12 5.68 -7.65
CA ALA A 97 7.96 5.38 -6.83
C ALA A 97 7.85 3.85 -6.69
N ASP A 98 8.27 3.33 -5.55
CA ASP A 98 8.32 1.89 -5.26
C ASP A 98 7.03 1.46 -4.55
N VAL A 99 5.94 1.47 -5.31
CA VAL A 99 4.57 1.23 -4.82
C VAL A 99 3.93 0.07 -5.57
N VAL A 100 3.29 -0.82 -4.85
CA VAL A 100 2.47 -1.90 -5.40
C VAL A 100 1.00 -1.63 -5.08
N VAL A 101 0.17 -1.58 -6.11
CA VAL A 101 -1.30 -1.56 -6.01
C VAL A 101 -1.78 -3.00 -6.15
N ARG A 102 -2.42 -3.51 -5.12
CA ARG A 102 -2.85 -4.90 -5.06
C ARG A 102 -4.38 -4.99 -4.95
#